data_386fec4d1ada17ac09ef496eedc09106
#
_entry.id   386fec4d1ada17ac09ef496eedc09106
#
_cell.length_a   1.000
_cell.length_b   1.000
_cell.length_c   1.000
_cell.angle_alpha   90.00
_cell.angle_beta   90.00
_cell.angle_gamma   90.00
#
_symmetry.space_group_name_H-M   'P 1'
#
loop_
_entity.id
_entity.type
_entity.pdbx_description
1 polymer ?
#
loop_
_entity_poly.entity_id
_entity_poly.type
_entity_poly.pdbx_seq_one_letter_code
_entity_poly.pdbx_strand_id
1 'polypeptide(L)'
;MRRFYIYLDDLREKPGYYDRQFRDYDSFVNYIMTIGYTVANCHISFDHDLGEGKNGYDCAKWLVNWCMEHGYGVPTYTIHSANPVGSENIKSVFDTYYKVKENE
;
A
#
# COMPACT_ATOMS: atom_id res chain seq x y z
N MET A 1 0.42 -0.95 -20.72
CA MET A 1 1.58 -0.94 -19.80
C MET A 1 1.33 -1.88 -18.63
N ARG A 2 2.32 -2.71 -18.32
CA ARG A 2 2.26 -3.66 -17.22
C ARG A 2 2.26 -2.91 -15.88
N ARG A 3 1.46 -3.37 -14.90
CA ARG A 3 1.52 -2.85 -13.54
C ARG A 3 2.83 -3.26 -12.86
N PHE A 4 3.30 -2.41 -11.96
CA PHE A 4 4.48 -2.69 -11.15
C PHE A 4 4.00 -3.22 -9.79
N TYR A 5 4.41 -4.45 -9.45
CA TYR A 5 3.89 -5.18 -8.29
C TYR A 5 4.82 -5.04 -7.09
N ILE A 6 4.27 -4.51 -6.00
CA ILE A 6 5.00 -4.24 -4.74
C ILE A 6 4.43 -5.12 -3.63
N TYR A 7 5.31 -5.77 -2.88
CA TYR A 7 4.95 -6.65 -1.78
C TYR A 7 5.46 -6.05 -0.47
N LEU A 8 4.56 -5.82 0.49
CA LEU A 8 4.90 -5.26 1.80
C LEU A 8 4.75 -6.35 2.85
N ASP A 9 5.87 -6.86 3.36
CA ASP A 9 5.91 -7.96 4.34
C ASP A 9 7.31 -8.02 4.93
N ASP A 10 7.43 -8.11 6.26
CA ASP A 10 8.72 -8.15 6.95
C ASP A 10 9.33 -9.55 7.01
N LEU A 11 8.53 -10.59 6.91
CA LEU A 11 8.98 -11.98 7.09
C LEU A 11 8.86 -12.84 5.84
N ARG A 12 7.70 -12.77 5.17
CA ARG A 12 7.37 -13.65 4.06
C ARG A 12 8.00 -13.13 2.77
N GLU A 13 8.65 -14.02 2.02
CA GLU A 13 9.22 -13.64 0.72
C GLU A 13 8.12 -13.37 -0.31
N LYS A 14 8.34 -12.36 -1.14
CA LYS A 14 7.40 -12.02 -2.20
C LYS A 14 7.23 -13.17 -3.19
N PRO A 15 6.02 -13.35 -3.75
CA PRO A 15 5.85 -14.24 -4.90
C PRO A 15 6.74 -13.82 -6.07
N GLY A 16 7.13 -14.81 -6.90
CA GLY A 16 8.10 -14.56 -7.97
C GLY A 16 7.68 -13.53 -9.01
N TYR A 17 6.36 -13.33 -9.20
CA TYR A 17 5.87 -12.34 -10.17
C TYR A 17 5.79 -10.91 -9.60
N TYR A 18 6.05 -10.71 -8.31
CA TYR A 18 6.16 -9.37 -7.73
C TYR A 18 7.54 -8.78 -8.03
N ASP A 19 7.57 -7.48 -8.28
CA ASP A 19 8.78 -6.79 -8.73
C ASP A 19 9.67 -6.36 -7.57
N ARG A 20 9.07 -5.91 -6.46
CA ARG A 20 9.82 -5.42 -5.31
C ARG A 20 9.14 -5.78 -4.00
N GLN A 21 9.96 -5.88 -2.94
CA GLN A 21 9.48 -6.09 -1.57
C GLN A 21 10.05 -5.03 -0.65
N PHE A 22 9.19 -4.51 0.23
CA PHE A 22 9.61 -3.62 1.32
C PHE A 22 9.18 -4.24 2.63
N ARG A 23 10.04 -4.13 3.64
CA ARG A 23 9.85 -4.85 4.90
C ARG A 23 9.46 -3.94 6.06
N ASP A 24 9.49 -2.62 5.85
CA ASP A 24 9.13 -1.65 6.87
C ASP A 24 8.51 -0.40 6.25
N TYR A 25 7.96 0.43 7.13
CA TYR A 25 7.27 1.66 6.74
C TYR A 25 8.21 2.64 6.02
N ASP A 26 9.38 2.88 6.60
CA ASP A 26 10.26 3.94 6.07
C ASP A 26 10.76 3.63 4.66
N SER A 27 11.18 2.40 4.41
CA SER A 27 11.64 2.01 3.08
C SER A 27 10.52 2.06 2.04
N PHE A 28 9.31 1.67 2.44
CA PHE A 28 8.12 1.74 1.59
C PHE A 28 7.83 3.20 1.21
N VAL A 29 7.73 4.07 2.20
CA VAL A 29 7.43 5.50 1.99
C VAL A 29 8.47 6.15 1.09
N ASN A 30 9.74 5.91 1.37
CA ASN A 30 10.82 6.50 0.57
C ASN A 30 10.75 6.08 -0.90
N TYR A 31 10.45 4.81 -1.14
CA TYR A 31 10.32 4.32 -2.51
C TYR A 31 9.13 4.96 -3.23
N ILE A 32 7.96 5.00 -2.57
CA ILE A 32 6.75 5.59 -3.18
C ILE A 32 6.99 7.07 -3.53
N MET A 33 7.63 7.82 -2.66
CA MET A 33 7.97 9.23 -2.95
C MET A 33 8.87 9.35 -4.17
N THR A 34 9.77 8.40 -4.36
CA THR A 34 10.70 8.39 -5.50
C THR A 34 9.99 8.19 -6.83
N ILE A 35 8.99 7.30 -6.87
CA ILE A 35 8.28 6.99 -8.12
C ILE A 35 7.21 8.02 -8.49
N GLY A 36 6.78 8.86 -7.54
CA GLY A 36 5.87 9.96 -7.81
C GLY A 36 4.55 9.54 -8.44
N TYR A 37 4.13 10.23 -9.48
CA TYR A 37 2.82 10.00 -10.12
C TYR A 37 2.67 8.58 -10.68
N THR A 38 3.75 7.87 -10.94
CA THR A 38 3.70 6.50 -11.46
C THR A 38 3.13 5.50 -10.44
N VAL A 39 2.93 5.92 -9.20
CA VAL A 39 2.29 5.11 -8.16
C VAL A 39 0.92 4.60 -8.62
N ALA A 40 0.20 5.37 -9.43
CA ALA A 40 -1.10 4.97 -9.96
C ALA A 40 -1.05 3.67 -10.79
N ASN A 41 0.13 3.34 -11.33
CA ASN A 41 0.32 2.14 -12.14
C ASN A 41 0.88 0.96 -11.33
N CYS A 42 0.86 1.06 -10.01
CA CYS A 42 1.33 0.00 -9.13
C CYS A 42 0.17 -0.86 -8.62
N HIS A 43 0.52 -2.09 -8.22
CA HIS A 43 -0.33 -2.94 -7.42
C HIS A 43 0.43 -3.28 -6.15
N ILE A 44 -0.17 -3.08 -4.98
CA ILE A 44 0.52 -3.29 -3.70
C ILE A 44 -0.22 -4.36 -2.89
N SER A 45 0.50 -5.37 -2.45
CA SER A 45 -0.03 -6.36 -1.52
C SER A 45 0.47 -6.04 -0.12
N PHE A 46 -0.46 -5.81 0.81
CA PHE A 46 -0.16 -5.35 2.17
C PHE A 46 -0.22 -6.50 3.16
N ASP A 47 0.83 -6.64 3.97
CA ASP A 47 0.74 -7.29 5.27
C ASP A 47 0.43 -6.22 6.30
N HIS A 48 -0.23 -6.57 7.39
CA HIS A 48 -0.50 -5.64 8.48
C HIS A 48 0.69 -5.53 9.43
N ASP A 49 1.23 -6.66 9.86
CA ASP A 49 2.28 -6.70 10.87
C ASP A 49 3.65 -6.59 10.23
N LEU A 50 4.41 -5.55 10.56
CA LEU A 50 5.75 -5.28 10.03
C LEU A 50 6.80 -5.27 11.14
N GLY A 51 6.56 -6.00 12.22
CA GLY A 51 7.46 -6.00 13.37
C GLY A 51 7.21 -4.78 14.26
N GLU A 52 8.26 -4.25 14.86
CA GLU A 52 8.15 -3.06 15.71
C GLU A 52 7.92 -1.80 14.89
N GLY A 53 7.22 -0.84 15.48
CA GLY A 53 6.98 0.46 14.87
C GLY A 53 5.71 0.47 14.03
N LYS A 54 5.74 1.25 12.96
CA LYS A 54 4.57 1.43 12.10
C LYS A 54 4.27 0.17 11.29
N ASN A 55 2.98 -0.07 11.10
CA ASN A 55 2.47 -1.30 10.46
C ASN A 55 1.91 -1.02 9.05
N GLY A 56 1.32 -2.06 8.44
CA GLY A 56 0.74 -1.95 7.11
C GLY A 56 -0.42 -0.99 7.02
N TYR A 57 -1.21 -0.86 8.09
CA TYR A 57 -2.27 0.14 8.15
C TYR A 57 -1.71 1.57 8.08
N ASP A 58 -0.61 1.82 8.79
CA ASP A 58 0.08 3.11 8.72
C ASP A 58 0.58 3.40 7.31
N CYS A 59 1.12 2.38 6.64
CA CYS A 59 1.56 2.49 5.25
C CYS A 59 0.40 2.85 4.33
N ALA A 60 -0.74 2.18 4.47
CA ALA A 60 -1.92 2.42 3.64
C ALA A 60 -2.46 3.83 3.85
N LYS A 61 -2.57 4.28 5.10
CA LYS A 61 -3.02 5.64 5.42
C LYS A 61 -2.10 6.68 4.80
N TRP A 62 -0.81 6.52 5.00
CA TRP A 62 0.15 7.46 4.43
C TRP A 62 0.04 7.51 2.90
N LEU A 63 -0.03 6.34 2.27
CA LEU A 63 -0.08 6.22 0.81
C LEU A 63 -1.29 6.95 0.23
N VAL A 64 -2.47 6.68 0.74
CA VAL A 64 -3.70 7.27 0.22
C VAL A 64 -3.69 8.78 0.44
N ASN A 65 -3.29 9.25 1.63
CA ASN A 65 -3.20 10.68 1.91
C ASN A 65 -2.20 11.38 1.00
N TRP A 66 -1.04 10.77 0.80
CA TRP A 66 0.00 11.33 -0.07
C TRP A 66 -0.49 11.44 -1.52
N CYS A 67 -1.16 10.41 -2.03
CA CYS A 67 -1.74 10.44 -3.37
C CYS A 67 -2.78 11.54 -3.51
N MET A 68 -3.67 11.68 -2.51
CA MET A 68 -4.70 12.72 -2.53
C MET A 68 -4.11 14.13 -2.52
N GLU A 69 -3.09 14.36 -1.70
CA GLU A 69 -2.44 15.67 -1.61
C GLU A 69 -1.77 16.08 -2.91
N HIS A 70 -1.27 15.11 -3.67
CA HIS A 70 -0.58 15.38 -4.94
C HIS A 70 -1.48 15.28 -6.16
N GLY A 71 -2.74 14.87 -5.99
CA GLY A 71 -3.63 14.64 -7.12
C GLY A 71 -3.27 13.42 -7.95
N TYR A 72 -2.57 12.46 -7.37
CA TYR A 72 -2.17 11.21 -8.03
C TYR A 72 -3.26 10.16 -7.89
N GLY A 73 -3.38 9.28 -8.88
CA GLY A 73 -4.24 8.10 -8.77
C GLY A 73 -3.69 7.13 -7.72
N VAL A 74 -4.61 6.47 -6.99
CA VAL A 74 -4.25 5.48 -5.98
C VAL A 74 -4.00 4.14 -6.66
N PRO A 75 -2.97 3.38 -6.25
CA PRO A 75 -2.71 2.06 -6.83
C PRO A 75 -3.80 1.06 -6.48
N THR A 76 -3.87 -0.03 -7.23
CA THR A 76 -4.69 -1.19 -6.82
C THR A 76 -4.01 -1.91 -5.66
N TYR A 77 -4.77 -2.69 -4.91
CA TYR A 77 -4.20 -3.35 -3.73
C TYR A 77 -4.82 -4.72 -3.48
N THR A 78 -4.09 -5.54 -2.74
CA THR A 78 -4.57 -6.75 -2.08
C THR A 78 -4.03 -6.77 -0.67
N ILE A 79 -4.58 -7.64 0.16
CA ILE A 79 -4.14 -7.81 1.55
C ILE A 79 -3.86 -9.29 1.76
N HIS A 80 -2.67 -9.61 2.29
CA HIS A 80 -2.27 -10.99 2.52
C HIS A 80 -1.96 -11.27 3.99
N SER A 81 -2.50 -10.44 4.89
CA SER A 81 -2.26 -10.56 6.33
C SER A 81 -3.10 -11.68 6.97
N ALA A 82 -2.52 -12.35 7.97
CA ALA A 82 -3.22 -13.30 8.82
C ALA A 82 -4.02 -12.62 9.95
N ASN A 83 -3.92 -11.29 10.09
CA ASN A 83 -4.59 -10.51 11.13
C ASN A 83 -5.92 -9.95 10.61
N PRO A 84 -7.09 -10.52 11.02
CA PRO A 84 -8.39 -10.07 10.47
C PRO A 84 -8.71 -8.61 10.77
N VAL A 85 -8.38 -8.14 11.97
CA VAL A 85 -8.64 -6.75 12.36
C VAL A 85 -7.74 -5.81 11.55
N GLY A 86 -6.47 -6.16 11.43
CA GLY A 86 -5.52 -5.38 10.63
C GLY A 86 -5.93 -5.33 9.16
N SER A 87 -6.41 -6.44 8.61
CA SER A 87 -6.88 -6.50 7.22
C SER A 87 -8.07 -5.58 7.01
N GLU A 88 -9.05 -5.59 7.92
CA GLU A 88 -10.20 -4.70 7.85
C GLU A 88 -9.80 -3.23 7.95
N ASN A 89 -8.83 -2.92 8.80
CA ASN A 89 -8.33 -1.55 8.94
C ASN A 89 -7.69 -1.05 7.64
N ILE A 90 -6.88 -1.88 6.99
CA ILE A 90 -6.28 -1.52 5.70
C ILE A 90 -7.35 -1.33 4.64
N LYS A 91 -8.29 -2.28 4.54
CA LYS A 91 -9.39 -2.21 3.58
C LYS A 91 -10.19 -0.92 3.76
N SER A 92 -10.46 -0.52 5.00
CA SER A 92 -11.25 0.68 5.30
C SER A 92 -10.61 1.96 4.78
N VAL A 93 -9.29 2.03 4.72
CA VAL A 93 -8.58 3.19 4.17
C VAL A 93 -8.94 3.37 2.69
N PHE A 94 -8.89 2.30 1.92
CA PHE A 94 -9.20 2.34 0.49
C PHE A 94 -10.70 2.52 0.24
N ASP A 95 -11.55 1.85 1.02
CA ASP A 95 -13.00 1.98 0.90
C ASP A 95 -13.44 3.42 1.15
N THR A 96 -12.89 4.07 2.15
CA THR A 96 -13.17 5.48 2.46
C THR A 96 -12.74 6.37 1.31
N TYR A 97 -11.56 6.14 0.76
CA TYR A 97 -11.06 6.90 -0.39
C TYR A 97 -12.03 6.80 -1.58
N TYR A 98 -12.42 5.59 -1.95
CA TYR A 98 -13.30 5.38 -3.10
C TYR A 98 -14.69 5.96 -2.87
N LYS A 99 -15.20 5.89 -1.65
CA LYS A 99 -16.49 6.49 -1.28
C LYS A 99 -16.48 8.00 -1.45
N VAL A 100 -15.39 8.66 -1.02
CA VAL A 100 -15.23 10.11 -1.19
C VAL A 100 -15.16 10.45 -2.67
N LYS A 101 -14.41 9.68 -3.47
CA LYS A 101 -14.29 9.91 -4.91
C LYS A 101 -15.64 9.78 -5.64
N GLU A 102 -16.48 8.83 -5.25
CA GLU A 102 -17.81 8.65 -5.84
C GLU A 102 -18.71 9.86 -5.62
N ASN A 103 -18.49 10.61 -4.53
CA ASN A 103 -19.30 11.75 -4.16
C ASN A 103 -18.74 13.10 -4.64
N GLU A 104 -17.69 13.08 -5.41
CA GLU A 104 -17.11 14.29 -6.00
C GLU A 104 -17.87 14.75 -7.24
#